data_ec398d18825e5efc482828fa0240cab8
#
_entry.id   ec398d18825e5efc482828fa0240cab8
#
_cell.length_a   1.000
_cell.length_b   1.000
_cell.length_c   1.000
_cell.angle_alpha   90.00
_cell.angle_beta   90.00
_cell.angle_gamma   90.00
#
_symmetry.space_group_name_H-M   'P 1'
#
loop_
_entity.id
_entity.type
_entity.pdbx_description
1 polymer ?
#
loop_
_entity_poly.entity_id
_entity_poly.type
_entity_poly.pdbx_seq_one_letter_code
_entity_poly.pdbx_strand_id
1 'polypeptide(L)'
;MKIHHDKHHATYVANINKATEGKDEVPVLDLMESAIEAGPAVRNNGGGHYNHAFFWQEMAPPDQAAKTKPSEQLQALIDKSFGSLDEMKAQFEARAAPGALFGSGWVWICVNQAGDELKLVGTPNQDNPLMKGAVEDGIMFPILGLDVWEHA
;
A
#
# COMPACT_ATOMS: atom_id res chain seq x y z
N MET A 1 -7.33 -13.23 -8.63
CA MET A 1 -6.62 -12.25 -9.49
C MET A 1 -7.54 -11.59 -10.53
N LYS A 2 -8.12 -12.31 -11.53
CA LYS A 2 -8.89 -11.68 -12.62
C LYS A 2 -10.09 -10.85 -12.12
N ILE A 3 -10.93 -11.41 -11.23
CA ILE A 3 -12.07 -10.68 -10.64
C ILE A 3 -11.57 -9.48 -9.82
N HIS A 4 -10.52 -9.64 -9.06
CA HIS A 4 -9.94 -8.59 -8.24
C HIS A 4 -9.45 -7.41 -9.10
N HIS A 5 -8.81 -7.68 -10.23
CA HIS A 5 -8.39 -6.67 -11.20
C HIS A 5 -9.57 -6.10 -12.00
N ASP A 6 -10.35 -6.96 -12.69
CA ASP A 6 -11.34 -6.54 -13.69
C ASP A 6 -12.64 -6.00 -13.09
N LYS A 7 -12.89 -6.23 -11.77
CA LYS A 7 -14.09 -5.77 -11.07
C LYS A 7 -13.73 -4.79 -9.95
N HIS A 8 -12.98 -5.23 -8.93
CA HIS A 8 -12.71 -4.37 -7.76
C HIS A 8 -11.86 -3.16 -8.14
N HIS A 9 -10.68 -3.37 -8.73
CA HIS A 9 -9.81 -2.26 -9.16
C HIS A 9 -10.48 -1.39 -10.23
N ALA A 10 -11.12 -1.99 -11.24
CA ALA A 10 -11.84 -1.24 -12.28
C ALA A 10 -12.95 -0.35 -11.70
N THR A 11 -13.63 -0.78 -10.63
CA THR A 11 -14.64 0.04 -9.95
C THR A 11 -14.01 1.27 -9.28
N TYR A 12 -12.86 1.12 -8.61
CA TYR A 12 -12.14 2.26 -8.03
C TYR A 12 -11.72 3.26 -9.11
N VAL A 13 -11.20 2.77 -10.25
CA VAL A 13 -10.83 3.64 -11.39
C VAL A 13 -12.04 4.42 -11.90
N ALA A 14 -13.16 3.75 -12.15
CA ALA A 14 -14.37 4.42 -12.64
C ALA A 14 -14.89 5.48 -11.65
N ASN A 15 -14.87 5.17 -10.36
CA ASN A 15 -15.36 6.07 -9.32
C ASN A 15 -14.44 7.26 -9.07
N ILE A 16 -13.11 7.08 -9.10
CA ILE A 16 -12.20 8.23 -8.95
C ILE A 16 -12.28 9.15 -10.16
N ASN A 17 -12.36 8.63 -11.37
CA ASN A 17 -12.56 9.43 -12.58
C ASN A 17 -13.84 10.27 -12.49
N LYS A 18 -14.94 9.68 -12.00
CA LYS A 18 -16.18 10.41 -11.76
C LYS A 18 -16.05 11.49 -10.69
N ALA A 19 -15.32 11.21 -9.61
CA ALA A 19 -15.11 12.16 -8.51
C ALA A 19 -14.22 13.34 -8.88
N THR A 20 -13.40 13.19 -9.93
CA THR A 20 -12.49 14.23 -10.45
C THR A 20 -12.95 14.81 -11.79
N GLU A 21 -14.13 14.42 -12.29
CA GLU A 21 -14.68 14.92 -13.55
C GLU A 21 -14.79 16.44 -13.55
N GLY A 22 -14.32 17.08 -14.64
CA GLY A 22 -14.29 18.54 -14.79
C GLY A 22 -13.21 19.28 -13.99
N LYS A 23 -12.32 18.56 -13.32
CA LYS A 23 -11.11 19.10 -12.70
C LYS A 23 -9.92 18.90 -13.63
N ASP A 24 -8.85 19.67 -13.40
CA ASP A 24 -7.58 19.45 -14.09
C ASP A 24 -7.07 18.03 -13.82
N GLU A 25 -6.40 17.42 -14.80
CA GLU A 25 -5.76 16.12 -14.62
C GLU A 25 -4.67 16.24 -13.56
N VAL A 26 -4.82 15.43 -12.50
CA VAL A 26 -3.86 15.37 -11.41
C VAL A 26 -3.38 13.92 -11.30
N PRO A 27 -2.07 13.67 -11.29
CA PRO A 27 -1.53 12.33 -11.05
C PRO A 27 -2.08 11.75 -9.76
N VAL A 28 -2.38 10.45 -9.73
CA VAL A 28 -2.96 9.81 -8.54
C VAL A 28 -2.07 9.96 -7.31
N LEU A 29 -0.76 10.00 -7.48
CA LEU A 29 0.19 10.23 -6.39
C LEU A 29 -0.03 11.60 -5.71
N ASP A 30 -0.28 12.63 -6.49
CA ASP A 30 -0.50 13.98 -5.98
C ASP A 30 -1.85 14.11 -5.24
N LEU A 31 -2.82 13.25 -5.62
CA LEU A 31 -4.08 13.15 -4.90
C LEU A 31 -3.95 12.47 -3.53
N MET A 32 -2.96 11.59 -3.35
CA MET A 32 -2.87 10.77 -2.14
C MET A 32 -2.58 11.61 -0.90
N GLU A 33 -1.67 12.58 -0.98
CA GLU A 33 -1.34 13.40 0.19
C GLU A 33 -2.57 14.08 0.80
N SER A 34 -3.44 14.63 -0.05
CA SER A 34 -4.66 15.34 0.38
C SER A 34 -5.93 14.48 0.38
N ALA A 35 -5.85 13.18 0.12
CA ALA A 35 -7.01 12.33 -0.13
C ALA A 35 -8.01 12.30 1.03
N ILE A 36 -7.52 12.30 2.27
CA ILE A 36 -8.38 12.32 3.47
C ILE A 36 -9.15 13.64 3.55
N GLU A 37 -8.48 14.77 3.33
CA GLU A 37 -9.06 16.11 3.35
C GLU A 37 -10.04 16.33 2.19
N ALA A 38 -9.73 15.77 1.01
CA ALA A 38 -10.58 15.82 -0.18
C ALA A 38 -11.90 15.04 -0.05
N GLY A 39 -12.03 14.23 0.99
CA GLY A 39 -13.27 13.56 1.36
C GLY A 39 -13.39 12.12 0.86
N PRO A 40 -14.47 11.41 1.27
CA PRO A 40 -14.61 9.96 1.10
C PRO A 40 -14.49 9.44 -0.33
N ALA A 41 -14.96 10.20 -1.32
CA ALA A 41 -14.92 9.79 -2.72
C ALA A 41 -13.46 9.68 -3.22
N VAL A 42 -12.64 10.68 -2.94
CA VAL A 42 -11.21 10.69 -3.32
C VAL A 42 -10.43 9.72 -2.43
N ARG A 43 -10.61 9.77 -1.10
CA ARG A 43 -9.95 8.89 -0.15
C ARG A 43 -10.13 7.41 -0.49
N ASN A 44 -11.38 6.95 -0.65
CA ASN A 44 -11.66 5.53 -0.86
C ASN A 44 -11.35 5.08 -2.29
N ASN A 45 -11.72 5.86 -3.30
CA ASN A 45 -11.55 5.42 -4.68
C ASN A 45 -10.17 5.76 -5.24
N GLY A 46 -9.60 6.91 -4.89
CA GLY A 46 -8.21 7.25 -5.21
C GLY A 46 -7.23 6.31 -4.50
N GLY A 47 -7.45 6.08 -3.19
CA GLY A 47 -6.69 5.11 -2.42
C GLY A 47 -6.81 3.71 -2.99
N GLY A 48 -8.04 3.24 -3.27
CA GLY A 48 -8.26 1.93 -3.86
C GLY A 48 -7.59 1.77 -5.22
N HIS A 49 -7.63 2.79 -6.07
CA HIS A 49 -6.90 2.78 -7.34
C HIS A 49 -5.38 2.70 -7.13
N TYR A 50 -4.81 3.57 -6.28
CA TYR A 50 -3.39 3.57 -5.99
C TYR A 50 -2.91 2.23 -5.42
N ASN A 51 -3.58 1.75 -4.36
CA ASN A 51 -3.20 0.54 -3.64
C ASN A 51 -3.16 -0.68 -4.58
N HIS A 52 -4.19 -0.84 -5.43
CA HIS A 52 -4.25 -1.95 -6.37
C HIS A 52 -3.25 -1.80 -7.53
N ALA A 53 -3.06 -0.58 -8.07
CA ALA A 53 -2.06 -0.34 -9.10
C ALA A 53 -0.64 -0.68 -8.61
N PHE A 54 -0.35 -0.35 -7.34
CA PHE A 54 0.89 -0.72 -6.67
C PHE A 54 1.00 -2.23 -6.49
N PHE A 55 -0.04 -2.87 -5.94
CA PHE A 55 -0.09 -4.30 -5.65
C PHE A 55 0.15 -5.20 -6.87
N TRP A 56 -0.38 -4.84 -8.05
CA TRP A 56 -0.11 -5.61 -9.27
C TRP A 56 1.36 -5.63 -9.68
N GLN A 57 2.11 -4.60 -9.36
CA GLN A 57 3.53 -4.48 -9.71
C GLN A 57 4.45 -5.26 -8.78
N GLU A 58 3.99 -5.59 -7.58
CA GLU A 58 4.77 -6.37 -6.60
C GLU A 58 4.73 -7.88 -6.86
N MET A 59 3.72 -8.34 -7.59
CA MET A 59 3.52 -9.76 -7.84
C MET A 59 4.30 -10.25 -9.05
N ALA A 60 4.87 -11.41 -8.92
CA ALA A 60 5.54 -12.11 -10.00
C ALA A 60 5.11 -13.59 -10.03
N PRO A 61 5.19 -14.27 -11.19
CA PRO A 61 5.02 -15.72 -11.25
C PRO A 61 5.98 -16.42 -10.28
N PRO A 62 5.57 -17.55 -9.67
CA PRO A 62 6.36 -18.21 -8.62
C PRO A 62 7.80 -18.54 -9.02
N ASP A 63 8.03 -18.91 -10.28
CA ASP A 63 9.37 -19.22 -10.81
C ASP A 63 10.26 -17.99 -10.95
N GLN A 64 9.69 -16.80 -11.05
CA GLN A 64 10.38 -15.52 -11.06
C GLN A 64 10.54 -14.97 -9.64
N ALA A 65 9.47 -15.00 -8.85
CA ALA A 65 9.49 -14.52 -7.46
C ALA A 65 10.58 -15.22 -6.63
N ALA A 66 10.77 -16.52 -6.80
CA ALA A 66 11.81 -17.28 -6.11
C ALA A 66 13.26 -16.81 -6.43
N LYS A 67 13.45 -16.03 -7.48
CA LYS A 67 14.77 -15.50 -7.90
C LYS A 67 14.99 -14.08 -7.43
N THR A 68 13.96 -13.39 -6.96
CA THR A 68 14.09 -12.01 -6.49
C THR A 68 14.73 -11.98 -5.11
N LYS A 69 15.61 -11.02 -4.90
CA LYS A 69 16.26 -10.75 -3.62
C LYS A 69 16.31 -9.23 -3.41
N PRO A 70 16.31 -8.78 -2.16
CA PRO A 70 16.58 -7.38 -1.87
C PRO A 70 17.93 -6.94 -2.46
N SER A 71 18.00 -5.70 -2.93
CA SER A 71 19.30 -5.09 -3.22
C SER A 71 20.14 -4.98 -1.94
N GLU A 72 21.46 -4.81 -2.08
CA GLU A 72 22.34 -4.64 -0.91
C GLU A 72 21.89 -3.46 -0.03
N GLN A 73 21.46 -2.38 -0.65
CA GLN A 73 20.93 -1.20 0.05
C GLN A 73 19.65 -1.51 0.83
N LEU A 74 18.70 -2.21 0.20
CA LEU A 74 17.45 -2.61 0.87
C LEU A 74 17.74 -3.62 1.98
N GLN A 75 18.64 -4.58 1.75
CA GLN A 75 19.02 -5.55 2.79
C GLN A 75 19.60 -4.85 4.02
N ALA A 76 20.48 -3.85 3.83
CA ALA A 76 21.04 -3.08 4.94
C ALA A 76 19.96 -2.32 5.74
N LEU A 77 18.94 -1.77 5.06
CA LEU A 77 17.80 -1.14 5.73
C LEU A 77 16.92 -2.16 6.47
N ILE A 78 16.71 -3.33 5.89
CA ILE A 78 15.99 -4.43 6.53
C ILE A 78 16.70 -4.86 7.81
N ASP A 79 18.00 -5.10 7.74
CA ASP A 79 18.82 -5.53 8.88
C ASP A 79 18.84 -4.46 9.98
N LYS A 80 18.94 -3.19 9.60
CA LYS A 80 18.86 -2.05 10.52
C LYS A 80 17.50 -1.96 11.24
N SER A 81 16.40 -2.13 10.49
CA SER A 81 15.05 -1.85 10.99
C SER A 81 14.38 -3.04 11.64
N PHE A 82 14.65 -4.25 11.17
CA PHE A 82 13.99 -5.49 11.62
C PHE A 82 14.96 -6.55 12.15
N GLY A 83 16.28 -6.36 11.99
CA GLY A 83 17.30 -7.32 12.39
C GLY A 83 17.65 -8.35 11.32
N SER A 84 16.68 -8.79 10.51
CA SER A 84 16.89 -9.68 9.37
C SER A 84 15.69 -9.67 8.41
N LEU A 85 15.89 -10.22 7.22
CA LEU A 85 14.78 -10.42 6.26
C LEU A 85 13.74 -11.41 6.80
N ASP A 86 14.15 -12.45 7.49
CA ASP A 86 13.23 -13.44 8.05
C ASP A 86 12.40 -12.86 9.20
N GLU A 87 13.01 -12.03 10.04
CA GLU A 87 12.30 -11.31 11.10
C GLU A 87 11.31 -10.28 10.52
N MET A 88 11.71 -9.54 9.47
CA MET A 88 10.79 -8.65 8.76
C MET A 88 9.57 -9.41 8.22
N LYS A 89 9.78 -10.58 7.58
CA LYS A 89 8.70 -11.42 7.09
C LYS A 89 7.79 -11.90 8.21
N ALA A 90 8.36 -12.39 9.30
CA ALA A 90 7.58 -12.86 10.45
C ALA A 90 6.71 -11.75 11.05
N GLN A 91 7.24 -10.54 11.20
CA GLN A 91 6.47 -9.38 11.67
C GLN A 91 5.39 -8.97 10.68
N PHE A 92 5.69 -8.99 9.37
CA PHE A 92 4.73 -8.67 8.31
C PHE A 92 3.57 -9.68 8.30
N GLU A 93 3.86 -10.97 8.35
CA GLU A 93 2.86 -12.05 8.42
C GLU A 93 2.01 -11.91 9.68
N ALA A 94 2.62 -11.66 10.84
CA ALA A 94 1.90 -11.44 12.09
C ALA A 94 0.96 -10.22 12.00
N ARG A 95 1.38 -9.14 11.34
CA ARG A 95 0.56 -7.92 11.17
C ARG A 95 -0.57 -8.12 10.17
N ALA A 96 -0.40 -9.02 9.19
CA ALA A 96 -1.39 -9.39 8.19
C ALA A 96 -2.32 -10.53 8.63
N ALA A 97 -2.03 -11.17 9.75
CA ALA A 97 -2.83 -12.29 10.25
C ALA A 97 -4.28 -11.88 10.56
N PRO A 98 -5.26 -12.81 10.42
CA PRO A 98 -6.65 -12.54 10.73
C PRO A 98 -6.82 -11.96 12.14
N GLY A 99 -7.47 -10.80 12.25
CA GLY A 99 -7.72 -10.11 13.50
C GLY A 99 -6.59 -9.16 13.98
N ALA A 100 -5.43 -9.15 13.34
CA ALA A 100 -4.35 -8.21 13.66
C ALA A 100 -4.68 -6.78 13.20
N LEU A 101 -5.36 -6.64 12.07
CA LEU A 101 -6.01 -5.41 11.64
C LEU A 101 -7.53 -5.64 11.74
N PHE A 102 -8.23 -4.78 12.49
CA PHE A 102 -9.69 -4.90 12.62
C PHE A 102 -10.39 -4.40 11.36
N GLY A 103 -11.14 -5.29 10.70
CA GLY A 103 -11.85 -4.98 9.45
C GLY A 103 -10.94 -5.08 8.22
N SER A 104 -11.41 -4.50 7.13
CA SER A 104 -10.69 -4.45 5.86
C SER A 104 -9.54 -3.44 5.90
N GLY A 105 -8.46 -3.73 5.19
CA GLY A 105 -7.32 -2.81 5.12
C GLY A 105 -6.14 -3.35 4.37
N TRP A 106 -5.01 -2.71 4.61
CA TRP A 106 -3.73 -3.03 3.99
C TRP A 106 -2.62 -3.07 5.02
N VAL A 107 -1.61 -3.90 4.77
CA VAL A 107 -0.37 -3.94 5.56
C VAL A 107 0.79 -3.56 4.66
N TRP A 108 1.67 -2.71 5.15
CA TRP A 108 2.73 -2.09 4.36
C TRP A 108 4.08 -2.19 5.04
N ILE A 109 5.14 -2.39 4.24
CA ILE A 109 6.50 -1.99 4.58
C ILE A 109 6.76 -0.67 3.88
N CYS A 110 7.15 0.33 4.65
CA CYS A 110 7.40 1.68 4.16
C CYS A 110 8.80 2.15 4.51
N VAL A 111 9.35 3.01 3.68
CA VAL A 111 10.53 3.80 4.03
C VAL A 111 10.09 5.17 4.55
N ASN A 112 10.75 5.68 5.58
CA ASN A 112 10.51 7.02 6.10
C ASN A 112 10.96 8.12 5.12
N GLN A 113 10.59 9.37 5.39
CA GLN A 113 10.95 10.49 4.52
C GLN A 113 12.47 10.74 4.42
N ALA A 114 13.24 10.36 5.43
CA ALA A 114 14.69 10.47 5.42
C ALA A 114 15.37 9.38 4.55
N GLY A 115 14.64 8.32 4.20
CA GLY A 115 15.16 7.22 3.39
C GLY A 115 16.08 6.26 4.14
N ASP A 116 16.09 6.30 5.48
CA ASP A 116 17.08 5.63 6.31
C ASP A 116 16.51 4.59 7.30
N GLU A 117 15.19 4.40 7.33
CA GLU A 117 14.50 3.45 8.20
C GLU A 117 13.28 2.85 7.49
N LEU A 118 13.07 1.55 7.69
CA LEU A 118 11.83 0.87 7.28
C LEU A 118 10.89 0.73 8.46
N LYS A 119 9.58 0.85 8.18
CA LYS A 119 8.51 0.65 9.16
C LYS A 119 7.41 -0.26 8.62
N LEU A 120 6.84 -1.04 9.53
CA LEU A 120 5.68 -1.88 9.28
C LEU A 120 4.43 -1.16 9.77
N VAL A 121 3.51 -0.83 8.87
CA VAL A 121 2.27 -0.12 9.19
C VAL A 121 1.05 -0.85 8.64
N GLY A 122 -0.10 -0.69 9.31
CA GLY A 122 -1.39 -1.15 8.82
C GLY A 122 -2.32 0.05 8.65
N THR A 123 -3.07 0.07 7.56
CA THR A 123 -4.05 1.13 7.28
C THR A 123 -5.44 0.55 7.06
N PRO A 124 -6.51 1.20 7.54
CA PRO A 124 -7.87 0.72 7.36
C PRO A 124 -8.39 1.01 5.95
N ASN A 125 -9.31 0.16 5.48
CA ASN A 125 -10.00 0.32 4.21
C ASN A 125 -9.05 0.51 3.02
N GLN A 126 -9.13 1.64 2.32
CA GLN A 126 -8.27 1.98 1.20
C GLN A 126 -7.27 3.11 1.52
N ASP A 127 -7.10 3.43 2.80
CA ASP A 127 -6.04 4.32 3.23
C ASP A 127 -4.66 3.74 2.91
N ASN A 128 -3.70 4.60 2.65
CA ASN A 128 -2.32 4.21 2.42
C ASN A 128 -1.32 5.19 3.06
N PRO A 129 -0.05 4.80 3.19
CA PRO A 129 0.96 5.59 3.90
C PRO A 129 1.30 6.94 3.27
N LEU A 130 0.90 7.21 2.02
CA LEU A 130 1.08 8.51 1.36
C LEU A 130 0.02 9.54 1.79
N MET A 131 -1.08 9.09 2.40
CA MET A 131 -2.15 9.98 2.84
C MET A 131 -1.77 10.66 4.15
N LYS A 132 -1.76 11.99 4.15
CA LYS A 132 -1.52 12.77 5.37
C LYS A 132 -2.56 12.45 6.44
N GLY A 133 -2.10 11.94 7.58
CA GLY A 133 -2.97 11.54 8.69
C GLY A 133 -3.43 10.08 8.67
N ALA A 134 -3.04 9.28 7.69
CA ALA A 134 -3.32 7.83 7.67
C ALA A 134 -2.40 7.04 8.62
N VAL A 135 -1.20 7.53 8.85
CA VAL A 135 -0.20 6.95 9.77
C VAL A 135 0.28 7.99 10.76
N GLU A 136 0.52 7.56 12.01
CA GLU A 136 0.94 8.45 13.10
C GLU A 136 2.28 9.13 12.82
N ASP A 137 3.22 8.42 12.20
CA ASP A 137 4.55 8.92 11.86
C ASP A 137 4.58 9.90 10.66
N GLY A 138 3.40 10.26 10.13
CA GLY A 138 3.26 11.10 8.95
C GLY A 138 3.35 10.32 7.63
N ILE A 139 3.58 11.04 6.55
CA ILE A 139 3.67 10.44 5.20
C ILE A 139 4.90 9.53 5.12
N MET A 140 4.70 8.32 4.61
CA MET A 140 5.75 7.33 4.37
C MET A 140 5.61 6.75 2.96
N PHE A 141 6.71 6.27 2.39
CA PHE A 141 6.72 5.73 1.03
C PHE A 141 6.63 4.20 1.06
N PRO A 142 5.53 3.60 0.57
CA PRO A 142 5.38 2.16 0.56
C PRO A 142 6.36 1.51 -0.43
N ILE A 143 6.97 0.40 -0.02
CA ILE A 143 7.85 -0.44 -0.84
C ILE A 143 7.33 -1.87 -0.96
N LEU A 144 6.41 -2.27 -0.08
CA LEU A 144 5.67 -3.53 -0.13
C LEU A 144 4.28 -3.29 0.45
N GLY A 145 3.23 -3.84 -0.16
CA GLY A 145 1.86 -3.76 0.31
C GLY A 145 1.13 -5.09 0.18
N LEU A 146 0.27 -5.40 1.13
CA LEU A 146 -0.59 -6.58 1.11
C LEU A 146 -2.03 -6.18 1.38
N ASP A 147 -2.92 -6.57 0.49
CA ASP A 147 -4.35 -6.46 0.65
C ASP A 147 -4.85 -7.50 1.66
N VAL A 148 -5.44 -7.06 2.76
CA VAL A 148 -6.05 -7.92 3.77
C VAL A 148 -7.58 -7.79 3.84
N TRP A 149 -8.19 -7.34 2.75
CA TRP A 149 -9.63 -7.43 2.55
C TRP A 149 -10.07 -8.89 2.36
N GLU A 150 -11.29 -9.23 2.78
CA GLU A 150 -11.82 -10.60 2.64
C GLU A 150 -11.86 -11.12 1.19
N HIS A 151 -11.88 -10.21 0.21
CA HIS A 151 -11.91 -10.58 -1.21
C HIS A 151 -10.51 -10.84 -1.81
N ALA A 152 -9.43 -10.55 -1.09
CA ALA A 152 -8.06 -10.67 -1.58
C ALA A 152 -7.50 -12.10 -1.57
#